data_51bb506aa9577f64febd3f9111fc44a7
#
_entry.id   51bb506aa9577f64febd3f9111fc44a7
#
_cell.length_a   1.000
_cell.length_b   1.000
_cell.length_c   1.000
_cell.angle_alpha   90.00
_cell.angle_beta   90.00
_cell.angle_gamma   90.00
#
_symmetry.space_group_name_H-M   'P 1'
#
loop_
_entity.id
_entity.type
_entity.pdbx_description
1 polymer ?
#
loop_
_entity_poly.entity_id
_entity_poly.type
_entity_poly.pdbx_seq_one_letter_code
_entity_poly.pdbx_strand_id
1 'polypeptide(L)'
;MVARSRAGHGGTGADYLYTFLRTFYRDDTKATGWNNMAFPSVGMPHALWELQGDRRPVFEERDVHGHPTQVFAGWKQHSPGTMTPLQYDQAVGDLVNYLQWMAEPAQNTRVRIGVWVLLFLGLLTVITWRLNAAFWKDVK
;
A
#
# COMPACT_ATOMS: atom_id res chain seq x y z
N MET A 1 -9.89 5.11 -0.98
CA MET A 1 -9.22 5.59 -2.21
C MET A 1 -7.72 5.37 -2.18
N VAL A 2 -7.02 5.56 -1.04
CA VAL A 2 -5.56 5.33 -0.93
C VAL A 2 -5.14 3.93 -1.38
N ALA A 3 -5.92 2.88 -1.06
CA ALA A 3 -5.65 1.51 -1.49
C ALA A 3 -5.51 1.33 -3.02
N ARG A 4 -6.14 2.22 -3.82
CA ARG A 4 -6.04 2.18 -5.29
C ARG A 4 -5.07 3.20 -5.87
N SER A 5 -4.91 4.36 -5.22
CA SER A 5 -4.19 5.50 -5.80
C SER A 5 -2.70 5.52 -5.48
N ARG A 6 -2.26 4.86 -4.42
CA ARG A 6 -0.87 4.81 -3.98
C ARG A 6 -0.11 3.57 -4.48
N ALA A 7 -0.35 3.16 -5.71
CA ALA A 7 0.54 2.23 -6.39
C ALA A 7 1.73 3.00 -6.99
N GLY A 8 2.95 2.66 -6.62
CA GLY A 8 4.16 3.34 -7.06
C GLY A 8 5.41 2.51 -6.82
N HIS A 9 6.58 3.13 -6.87
CA HIS A 9 7.88 2.46 -6.73
C HIS A 9 8.09 1.68 -5.41
N GLY A 10 7.23 1.86 -4.41
CA GLY A 10 7.31 1.18 -3.11
C GLY A 10 6.28 0.07 -2.89
N GLY A 11 5.50 -0.33 -3.91
CA GLY A 11 4.48 -1.38 -3.79
C GLY A 11 3.06 -0.90 -4.06
N THR A 12 2.08 -1.68 -3.60
CA THR A 12 0.65 -1.38 -3.76
C THR A 12 0.15 -0.36 -2.73
N GLY A 13 -1.03 0.20 -2.95
CA GLY A 13 -1.68 1.05 -1.95
C GLY A 13 -2.02 0.31 -0.65
N ALA A 14 -2.23 -1.01 -0.73
CA ALA A 14 -2.41 -1.88 0.43
C ALA A 14 -1.12 -1.99 1.26
N ASP A 15 0.05 -2.18 0.61
CA ASP A 15 1.36 -2.21 1.27
C ASP A 15 1.66 -0.89 1.98
N TYR A 16 1.32 0.23 1.31
CA TYR A 16 1.44 1.54 1.93
C TYR A 16 0.56 1.68 3.18
N LEU A 17 -0.71 1.29 3.12
CA LEU A 17 -1.63 1.36 4.26
C LEU A 17 -1.16 0.45 5.41
N TYR A 18 -0.70 -0.75 5.10
CA TYR A 18 -0.16 -1.68 6.08
C TYR A 18 1.06 -1.10 6.79
N THR A 19 2.00 -0.54 6.04
CA THR A 19 3.17 0.15 6.60
C THR A 19 2.77 1.37 7.41
N PHE A 20 1.86 2.20 6.87
CA PHE A 20 1.39 3.42 7.52
C PHE A 20 0.76 3.13 8.89
N LEU A 21 -0.16 2.15 8.97
CA LEU A 21 -0.85 1.81 10.23
C LEU A 21 0.10 1.19 11.28
N ARG A 22 1.18 0.56 10.82
CA ARG A 22 2.19 -0.07 11.69
C ARG A 22 3.33 0.85 12.11
N THR A 23 3.42 2.07 11.59
CA THR A 23 4.57 2.96 11.82
C THR A 23 4.23 4.21 12.62
N PHE A 24 3.09 4.22 13.29
CA PHE A 24 2.75 5.24 14.27
C PHE A 24 3.62 5.13 15.53
N TYR A 25 3.96 6.27 16.11
CA TYR A 25 4.69 6.37 17.36
C TYR A 25 4.32 7.63 18.14
N ARG A 26 4.62 7.62 19.43
CA ARG A 26 4.38 8.76 20.31
C ARG A 26 5.40 9.87 20.05
N ASP A 27 4.92 11.08 19.79
CA ASP A 27 5.71 12.27 19.55
C ASP A 27 5.03 13.47 20.22
N ASP A 28 5.49 13.84 21.38
CA ASP A 28 4.93 14.90 22.22
C ASP A 28 5.17 16.31 21.60
N THR A 29 5.97 16.42 20.54
CA THR A 29 6.18 17.67 19.81
C THR A 29 5.06 17.99 18.83
N LYS A 30 4.18 17.02 18.54
CA LYS A 30 3.07 17.17 17.58
C LYS A 30 1.76 17.47 18.31
N ALA A 31 0.91 18.28 17.68
CA ALA A 31 -0.38 18.67 18.24
C ALA A 31 -1.30 17.50 18.59
N THR A 32 -1.22 16.40 17.82
CA THR A 32 -1.98 15.17 18.08
C THR A 32 -1.30 14.25 19.10
N GLY A 33 -0.06 14.54 19.50
CA GLY A 33 0.78 13.65 20.31
C GLY A 33 1.29 12.42 19.57
N TRP A 34 1.04 12.33 18.25
CA TRP A 34 1.39 11.19 17.42
C TRP A 34 2.10 11.61 16.14
N ASN A 35 3.02 10.77 15.68
CA ASN A 35 3.71 10.93 14.40
C ASN A 35 3.81 9.58 13.69
N ASN A 36 4.24 9.59 12.44
CA ASN A 36 4.31 8.38 11.61
C ASN A 36 5.59 8.37 10.79
N MET A 37 6.27 7.23 10.71
CA MET A 37 7.52 7.12 9.93
C MET A 37 7.29 7.05 8.43
N ALA A 38 6.17 6.47 7.98
CA ALA A 38 5.83 6.42 6.55
C ALA A 38 5.31 7.76 6.03
N PHE A 39 4.77 8.61 6.91
CA PHE A 39 4.27 9.94 6.58
C PHE A 39 4.58 10.91 7.72
N PRO A 40 5.77 11.52 7.75
CA PRO A 40 6.19 12.44 8.81
C PRO A 40 5.24 13.64 8.93
N SER A 41 5.05 14.09 10.17
CA SER A 41 4.15 15.19 10.53
C SER A 41 2.68 14.94 10.15
N VAL A 42 2.24 13.71 10.31
CA VAL A 42 0.85 13.32 10.07
C VAL A 42 -0.11 14.08 11.00
N GLY A 43 -1.17 14.66 10.42
CA GLY A 43 -2.23 15.32 11.20
C GLY A 43 -3.26 14.34 11.81
N MET A 44 -3.20 13.06 11.45
CA MET A 44 -4.11 12.03 11.94
C MET A 44 -3.57 11.43 13.26
N PRO A 45 -4.37 11.40 14.34
CA PRO A 45 -3.99 10.68 15.55
C PRO A 45 -3.97 9.16 15.31
N HIS A 46 -3.24 8.43 16.12
CA HIS A 46 -3.18 6.97 16.03
C HIS A 46 -4.47 6.33 16.56
N ALA A 47 -5.41 5.98 15.67
CA ALA A 47 -6.70 5.43 16.05
C ALA A 47 -6.62 4.04 16.72
N LEU A 48 -5.54 3.28 16.48
CA LEU A 48 -5.35 1.91 16.98
C LEU A 48 -4.35 1.85 18.14
N TRP A 49 -4.12 2.96 18.84
CA TRP A 49 -3.12 3.04 19.90
C TRP A 49 -3.39 2.08 21.07
N GLU A 50 -4.66 1.86 21.42
CA GLU A 50 -5.03 0.93 22.50
C GLU A 50 -4.64 -0.51 22.18
N LEU A 51 -4.68 -0.89 20.90
CA LEU A 51 -4.30 -2.23 20.45
C LEU A 51 -2.80 -2.41 20.41
N GLN A 52 -2.07 -1.39 19.92
CA GLN A 52 -0.63 -1.41 19.73
C GLN A 52 0.16 -1.06 21.01
N GLY A 53 -0.38 -0.16 21.84
CA GLY A 53 0.33 0.48 22.94
C GLY A 53 1.23 1.64 22.50
N ASP A 54 1.84 2.31 23.46
CA ASP A 54 2.77 3.41 23.25
C ASP A 54 4.16 2.89 22.90
N ARG A 55 4.73 3.41 21.80
CA ARG A 55 6.10 3.11 21.41
C ARG A 55 6.82 4.35 20.87
N ARG A 56 8.14 4.32 20.96
CA ARG A 56 9.02 5.36 20.43
C ARG A 56 10.08 4.73 19.52
N PRO A 57 10.49 5.41 18.43
CA PRO A 57 11.57 4.93 17.58
C PRO A 57 12.90 5.07 18.30
N VAL A 58 13.78 4.10 18.11
CA VAL A 58 15.18 4.16 18.54
C VAL A 58 16.02 4.37 17.28
N PHE A 59 16.87 5.39 17.31
CA PHE A 59 17.82 5.68 16.26
C PHE A 59 19.23 5.40 16.75
N GLU A 60 20.03 4.76 15.92
CA GLU A 60 21.46 4.55 16.14
C GLU A 60 22.26 5.39 15.15
N GLU A 61 23.34 5.99 15.62
CA GLU A 61 24.29 6.64 14.73
C GLU A 61 25.12 5.58 14.00
N ARG A 62 25.04 5.59 12.68
CA ARG A 62 25.81 4.70 11.83
C ARG A 62 26.55 5.54 10.79
N ASP A 63 27.86 5.32 10.66
CA ASP A 63 28.64 5.93 9.58
C ASP A 63 28.22 5.35 8.24
N VAL A 64 27.55 6.16 7.44
CA VAL A 64 27.22 5.81 6.06
C VAL A 64 28.03 6.73 5.14
N HIS A 65 28.97 6.15 4.42
CA HIS A 65 29.89 6.88 3.52
C HIS A 65 30.68 8.03 4.17
N GLY A 66 31.09 7.88 5.45
CA GLY A 66 31.88 8.88 6.15
C GLY A 66 31.07 10.04 6.76
N HIS A 67 29.74 9.92 6.76
CA HIS A 67 28.85 10.86 7.45
C HIS A 67 28.04 10.14 8.54
N PRO A 68 28.06 10.68 9.80
CA PRO A 68 27.22 10.11 10.87
C PRO A 68 25.75 10.34 10.51
N THR A 69 25.04 9.25 10.26
CA THR A 69 23.62 9.27 9.89
C THR A 69 22.82 8.53 10.94
N GLN A 70 21.72 9.11 11.40
CA GLN A 70 20.79 8.42 12.31
C GLN A 70 19.98 7.41 11.51
N VAL A 71 20.19 6.13 11.80
CA VAL A 71 19.47 5.01 11.17
C VAL A 71 18.47 4.45 12.18
N PHE A 72 17.27 4.16 11.72
CA PHE A 72 16.26 3.51 12.54
C PHE A 72 16.74 2.12 12.97
N ALA A 73 16.88 1.90 14.27
CA ALA A 73 17.34 0.64 14.86
C ALA A 73 16.18 -0.25 15.33
N GLY A 74 15.04 0.35 15.69
CA GLY A 74 13.90 -0.42 16.15
C GLY A 74 12.88 0.40 16.95
N TRP A 75 11.97 -0.31 17.59
CA TRP A 75 10.93 0.26 18.44
C TRP A 75 11.20 -0.03 19.92
N LYS A 76 11.11 0.99 20.76
CA LYS A 76 11.08 0.83 22.21
C LYS A 76 9.64 0.97 22.68
N GLN A 77 9.07 -0.12 23.22
CA GLN A 77 7.75 -0.12 23.82
C GLN A 77 7.81 0.64 25.15
N HIS A 78 6.89 1.59 25.33
CA HIS A 78 6.75 2.36 26.57
C HIS A 78 5.60 1.82 27.41
N SER A 79 4.43 1.55 26.80
CA SER A 79 3.33 0.86 27.44
C SER A 79 2.81 -0.26 26.53
N PRO A 80 2.44 -1.42 27.09
CA PRO A 80 1.87 -2.50 26.29
C PRO A 80 0.47 -2.11 25.77
N GLY A 81 0.14 -2.59 24.58
CA GLY A 81 -1.22 -2.55 24.07
C GLY A 81 -2.03 -3.76 24.55
N THR A 82 -3.29 -3.82 24.13
CA THR A 82 -4.18 -4.97 24.43
C THR A 82 -3.84 -6.19 23.59
N MET A 83 -3.10 -6.02 22.47
CA MET A 83 -2.67 -7.08 21.57
C MET A 83 -1.17 -7.30 21.63
N THR A 84 -0.75 -8.53 21.41
CA THR A 84 0.67 -8.82 21.15
C THR A 84 1.09 -8.23 19.79
N PRO A 85 2.38 -7.97 19.54
CA PRO A 85 2.83 -7.42 18.25
C PRO A 85 2.37 -8.26 17.05
N LEU A 86 2.40 -9.59 17.16
CA LEU A 86 1.94 -10.48 16.10
C LEU A 86 0.43 -10.38 15.86
N GLN A 87 -0.37 -10.34 16.92
CA GLN A 87 -1.82 -10.17 16.82
C GLN A 87 -2.18 -8.82 16.22
N TYR A 88 -1.46 -7.77 16.59
CA TYR A 88 -1.65 -6.44 16.00
C TYR A 88 -1.34 -6.43 14.51
N ASP A 89 -0.23 -7.07 14.11
CA ASP A 89 0.15 -7.18 12.69
C ASP A 89 -0.90 -7.93 11.87
N GLN A 90 -1.47 -9.01 12.42
CA GLN A 90 -2.55 -9.75 11.78
C GLN A 90 -3.83 -8.91 11.68
N ALA A 91 -4.24 -8.25 12.75
CA ALA A 91 -5.42 -7.39 12.76
C ALA A 91 -5.32 -6.22 11.77
N VAL A 92 -4.14 -5.60 11.66
CA VAL A 92 -3.88 -4.56 10.64
C VAL A 92 -3.91 -5.14 9.25
N GLY A 93 -3.37 -6.35 9.04
CA GLY A 93 -3.45 -7.06 7.75
C GLY A 93 -4.90 -7.30 7.33
N ASP A 94 -5.74 -7.80 8.23
CA ASP A 94 -7.16 -8.05 7.97
C ASP A 94 -7.92 -6.75 7.68
N LEU A 95 -7.63 -5.68 8.43
CA LEU A 95 -8.20 -4.36 8.17
C LEU A 95 -7.82 -3.83 6.77
N VAL A 96 -6.56 -3.96 6.38
CA VAL A 96 -6.08 -3.51 5.07
C VAL A 96 -6.70 -4.34 3.94
N ASN A 97 -6.82 -5.65 4.11
CA ASN A 97 -7.51 -6.53 3.15
C ASN A 97 -8.98 -6.12 2.99
N TYR A 98 -9.66 -5.80 4.09
CA TYR A 98 -11.03 -5.31 4.05
C TYR A 98 -11.15 -3.95 3.32
N LEU A 99 -10.24 -3.01 3.61
CA LEU A 99 -10.19 -1.72 2.92
C LEU A 99 -9.90 -1.87 1.42
N GLN A 100 -9.05 -2.81 1.04
CA GLN A 100 -8.76 -3.12 -0.35
C GLN A 100 -9.99 -3.72 -1.05
N TRP A 101 -10.69 -4.64 -0.40
CA TRP A 101 -11.93 -5.20 -0.93
C TRP A 101 -13.00 -4.13 -1.09
N MET A 102 -13.20 -3.27 -0.10
CA MET A 102 -14.14 -2.15 -0.18
C MET A 102 -13.78 -1.15 -1.29
N ALA A 103 -12.49 -0.94 -1.55
CA ALA A 103 -12.04 -0.03 -2.60
C ALA A 103 -12.40 -0.53 -4.00
N GLU A 104 -12.46 -1.85 -4.21
CA GLU A 104 -12.78 -2.46 -5.50
C GLU A 104 -13.41 -3.86 -5.36
N PRO A 105 -14.70 -3.95 -4.95
CA PRO A 105 -15.37 -5.25 -4.77
C PRO A 105 -15.47 -6.07 -6.05
N ALA A 106 -15.54 -5.38 -7.21
CA ALA A 106 -15.71 -6.00 -8.51
C ALA A 106 -14.39 -6.33 -9.23
N GLN A 107 -13.22 -6.23 -8.58
CA GLN A 107 -11.91 -6.41 -9.20
C GLN A 107 -11.79 -7.75 -9.95
N ASN A 108 -12.11 -8.85 -9.30
CA ASN A 108 -12.03 -10.19 -9.90
C ASN A 108 -12.96 -10.36 -11.10
N THR A 109 -14.17 -9.82 -11.00
CA THR A 109 -15.15 -9.85 -12.11
C THR A 109 -14.66 -9.01 -13.27
N ARG A 110 -14.14 -7.81 -13.02
CA ARG A 110 -13.57 -6.94 -14.07
C ARG A 110 -12.39 -7.60 -14.79
N VAL A 111 -11.46 -8.20 -14.04
CA VAL A 111 -10.31 -8.89 -14.65
C VAL A 111 -10.78 -10.05 -15.53
N ARG A 112 -11.72 -10.86 -15.05
CA ARG A 112 -12.26 -11.99 -15.81
C ARG A 112 -12.98 -11.56 -17.09
N ILE A 113 -13.81 -10.52 -17.00
CA ILE A 113 -14.47 -9.95 -18.21
C ILE A 113 -13.42 -9.35 -19.14
N GLY A 114 -12.41 -8.64 -18.62
CA GLY A 114 -11.33 -8.05 -19.41
C GLY A 114 -10.59 -9.07 -20.26
N VAL A 115 -10.31 -10.26 -19.72
CA VAL A 115 -9.67 -11.34 -20.49
C VAL A 115 -10.54 -11.75 -21.69
N TRP A 116 -11.84 -11.95 -21.48
CA TRP A 116 -12.76 -12.31 -22.58
C TRP A 116 -12.87 -11.21 -23.63
N VAL A 117 -12.93 -9.95 -23.19
CA VAL A 117 -12.94 -8.80 -24.11
C VAL A 117 -11.67 -8.73 -24.95
N LEU A 118 -10.49 -8.93 -24.34
CA LEU A 118 -9.22 -8.95 -25.07
C LEU A 118 -9.14 -10.08 -26.08
N LEU A 119 -9.61 -11.28 -25.73
CA LEU A 119 -9.66 -12.42 -26.65
C LEU A 119 -10.59 -12.13 -27.84
N PHE A 120 -11.78 -11.56 -27.58
CA PHE A 120 -12.71 -11.17 -28.65
C PHE A 120 -12.12 -10.09 -29.57
N LEU A 121 -11.52 -9.03 -29.00
CA LEU A 121 -10.86 -7.98 -29.76
C LEU A 121 -9.66 -8.50 -30.57
N GLY A 122 -8.89 -9.42 -30.01
CA GLY A 122 -7.81 -10.07 -30.74
C GLY A 122 -8.31 -10.85 -31.97
N LEU A 123 -9.36 -11.65 -31.79
CA LEU A 123 -10.00 -12.37 -32.91
C LEU A 123 -10.55 -11.40 -33.96
N LEU A 124 -11.26 -10.37 -33.51
CA LEU A 124 -11.83 -9.35 -34.41
C LEU A 124 -10.71 -8.64 -35.19
N THR A 125 -9.59 -8.32 -34.54
CA THR A 125 -8.45 -7.68 -35.21
C THR A 125 -7.86 -8.57 -36.30
N VAL A 126 -7.75 -9.87 -36.08
CA VAL A 126 -7.27 -10.83 -37.11
C VAL A 126 -8.23 -10.88 -38.30
N ILE A 127 -9.54 -10.93 -38.03
CA ILE A 127 -10.58 -10.97 -39.11
C ILE A 127 -10.53 -9.68 -39.92
N THR A 128 -10.52 -8.51 -39.26
CA THR A 128 -10.48 -7.22 -39.94
C THR A 128 -9.20 -7.01 -40.72
N TRP A 129 -8.07 -7.46 -40.20
CA TRP A 129 -6.77 -7.42 -40.90
C TRP A 129 -6.82 -8.30 -42.18
N ARG A 130 -7.36 -9.52 -42.08
CA ARG A 130 -7.52 -10.41 -43.23
C ARG A 130 -8.48 -9.80 -44.27
N LEU A 131 -9.56 -9.21 -43.79
CA LEU A 131 -10.53 -8.53 -44.67
C LEU A 131 -9.90 -7.33 -45.38
N ASN A 132 -9.18 -6.49 -44.66
CA ASN A 132 -8.44 -5.36 -45.22
C ASN A 132 -7.44 -5.83 -46.28
N ALA A 133 -6.67 -6.85 -46.02
CA ALA A 133 -5.71 -7.42 -46.96
C ALA A 133 -6.41 -7.97 -48.24
N ALA A 134 -7.60 -8.56 -48.09
CA ALA A 134 -8.37 -9.05 -49.22
C ALA A 134 -8.90 -7.91 -50.11
N PHE A 135 -9.42 -6.83 -49.50
CA PHE A 135 -9.92 -5.66 -50.25
C PHE A 135 -8.81 -4.88 -50.98
N TRP A 136 -7.64 -4.78 -50.39
CA TRP A 136 -6.51 -4.03 -50.96
C TRP A 136 -5.66 -4.85 -51.94
N LYS A 137 -5.96 -6.12 -52.12
CA LYS A 137 -5.20 -7.00 -53.02
C LYS A 137 -5.26 -6.57 -54.48
N ASP A 138 -6.39 -6.04 -54.93
CA ASP A 138 -6.67 -5.70 -56.33
C ASP A 138 -6.52 -4.19 -56.62
N VAL A 139 -6.19 -3.38 -55.61
CA VAL A 139 -5.90 -1.96 -55.75
C VAL A 139 -4.40 -1.78 -55.99
N LYS A 140 -4.04 -1.54 -57.24
CA LYS A 140 -2.68 -1.17 -57.65
C LYS A 140 -2.57 0.32 -57.86
#